data_841c8190cf673e4a19a76c4f1bc09b13
#
_entry.id   841c8190cf673e4a19a76c4f1bc09b13
#
_cell.length_a   1.000
_cell.length_b   1.000
_cell.length_c   1.000
_cell.angle_alpha   90.00
_cell.angle_beta   90.00
_cell.angle_gamma   90.00
#
_symmetry.space_group_name_H-M   'P 1'
#
loop_
_entity.id
_entity.type
_entity.pdbx_description
1 polymer ?
#
loop_
_entity_poly.entity_id
_entity_poly.type
_entity_poly.pdbx_seq_one_letter_code
_entity_poly.pdbx_strand_id
1 'polypeptide(L)'
;LDRTLLVLPPDEPARAAILHTHLRERPVEGIDLQVLARMTEGLTGADLSHVCDSAAEKALIDSVRTGRPRLMNMQDMYAAIQEVRPSTGPWFETARTVIEYADSSGEYADLREWMKRHRML
;
A
#
# COMPACT_ATOMS: atom_id res chain seq x y z
N LEU A 1 -1.43 -29.89 2.09
CA LEU A 1 -1.61 -29.40 1.88
C LEU A 1 -1.50 -28.58 1.48
N ASP A 2 -1.39 -28.38 1.12
CA ASP A 2 -0.84 -27.47 0.79
C ASP A 2 -1.21 -26.74 -0.29
N ARG A 3 -2.04 -25.91 -0.17
CA ARG A 3 -2.56 -25.07 -0.99
C ARG A 3 -1.88 -23.81 -0.88
N THR A 4 -1.14 -23.37 -1.86
CA THR A 4 -0.57 -22.05 -1.93
C THR A 4 -1.66 -21.09 -2.35
N LEU A 5 -2.02 -20.21 -1.46
CA LEU A 5 -2.97 -19.15 -1.78
C LEU A 5 -2.18 -17.94 -2.26
N LEU A 6 -2.37 -17.58 -3.51
CA LEU A 6 -1.78 -16.37 -4.06
C LEU A 6 -2.72 -15.21 -3.78
N VAL A 7 -2.35 -14.35 -2.85
CA VAL A 7 -3.15 -13.18 -2.51
C VAL A 7 -2.50 -11.97 -3.16
N LEU A 8 -3.18 -11.41 -4.15
CA LEU A 8 -2.70 -10.21 -4.83
C LEU A 8 -2.90 -8.99 -3.93
N PRO A 9 -2.07 -7.96 -4.09
CA PRO A 9 -2.29 -6.71 -3.36
C PRO A 9 -3.65 -6.10 -3.73
N PRO A 10 -4.24 -5.28 -2.86
CA PRO A 10 -5.53 -4.67 -3.16
C PRO A 10 -5.47 -3.76 -4.38
N ASP A 11 -6.55 -3.72 -5.14
CA ASP A 11 -6.68 -2.81 -6.27
C ASP A 11 -6.98 -1.40 -5.78
N GLU A 12 -7.09 -0.46 -6.71
CA GLU A 12 -7.27 0.94 -6.36
C GLU A 12 -8.51 1.19 -5.50
N PRO A 13 -9.72 0.70 -5.85
CA PRO A 13 -10.87 0.90 -4.98
C PRO A 13 -10.70 0.28 -3.61
N ALA A 14 -10.07 -0.88 -3.53
CA ALA A 14 -9.80 -1.52 -2.25
C ALA A 14 -8.83 -0.70 -1.41
N ARG A 15 -7.80 -0.13 -2.03
CA ARG A 15 -6.87 0.72 -1.29
C ARG A 15 -7.57 1.96 -0.75
N ALA A 16 -8.45 2.57 -1.53
CA ALA A 16 -9.21 3.72 -1.05
C ALA A 16 -10.05 3.36 0.16
N ALA A 17 -10.69 2.19 0.13
CA ALA A 17 -11.51 1.73 1.26
C ALA A 17 -10.65 1.46 2.50
N ILE A 18 -9.49 0.85 2.33
CA ILE A 18 -8.58 0.58 3.44
C ILE A 18 -8.09 1.89 4.06
N LEU A 19 -7.69 2.85 3.23
CA LEU A 19 -7.26 4.15 3.71
C LEU A 19 -8.38 4.87 4.46
N HIS A 20 -9.58 4.83 3.92
CA HIS A 20 -10.74 5.41 4.59
C HIS A 20 -10.94 4.81 5.98
N THR A 21 -10.85 3.49 6.09
CA THR A 21 -11.01 2.81 7.36
C THR A 21 -9.98 3.26 8.39
N HIS A 22 -8.72 3.41 7.97
CA HIS A 22 -7.66 3.81 8.87
C HIS A 22 -7.69 5.30 9.22
N LEU A 23 -8.28 6.13 8.38
CA LEU A 23 -8.28 7.58 8.59
C LEU A 23 -9.56 8.12 9.22
N ARG A 24 -10.65 7.37 9.17
CA ARG A 24 -11.96 7.89 9.58
C ARG A 24 -12.04 8.29 11.06
N GLU A 25 -11.20 7.74 11.92
CA GLU A 25 -11.21 8.06 13.34
C GLU A 25 -10.05 8.97 13.74
N ARG A 26 -9.32 9.47 12.77
CA ARG A 26 -8.19 10.36 13.03
C ARG A 26 -8.55 11.80 12.66
N PRO A 27 -7.98 12.79 13.36
CA PRO A 27 -8.21 14.19 12.99
C PRO A 27 -7.42 14.52 11.72
N VAL A 28 -8.14 14.63 10.61
CA VAL A 28 -7.52 14.88 9.29
C VAL A 28 -8.21 16.05 8.60
N GLU A 29 -7.52 16.68 7.66
CA GLU A 29 -8.08 17.72 6.82
C GLU A 29 -7.54 17.60 5.39
N GLY A 30 -8.39 17.90 4.43
CA GLY A 30 -7.97 17.96 3.03
C GLY A 30 -7.47 16.66 2.47
N ILE A 31 -7.97 15.52 2.93
CA ILE A 31 -7.53 14.21 2.47
C ILE A 31 -8.34 13.81 1.23
N ASP A 32 -7.61 13.48 0.15
CA ASP A 32 -8.20 12.98 -1.08
C ASP A 32 -7.86 11.50 -1.24
N LEU A 33 -8.81 10.65 -0.90
CA LEU A 33 -8.61 9.19 -0.92
C LEU A 33 -8.32 8.67 -2.33
N GLN A 34 -8.91 9.28 -3.35
CA GLN A 34 -8.70 8.83 -4.73
C GLN A 34 -7.27 9.08 -5.18
N VAL A 35 -6.71 10.23 -4.83
CA VAL A 35 -5.32 10.54 -5.13
C VAL A 35 -4.40 9.57 -4.39
N LEU A 36 -4.66 9.35 -3.11
CA LEU A 36 -3.85 8.46 -2.30
C LEU A 36 -3.92 7.02 -2.81
N ALA A 37 -5.10 6.58 -3.24
CA ALA A 37 -5.26 5.24 -3.79
C ALA A 37 -4.40 5.06 -5.05
N ARG A 38 -4.32 6.08 -5.90
CA ARG A 38 -3.49 6.02 -7.09
C ARG A 38 -2.00 6.01 -6.75
N MET A 39 -1.61 6.72 -5.70
CA MET A 39 -0.20 6.84 -5.30
C MET A 39 0.33 5.61 -4.58
N THR A 40 -0.54 4.72 -4.14
CA THR A 40 -0.17 3.58 -3.31
C THR A 40 -0.24 2.24 -4.03
N GLU A 41 -0.13 2.26 -5.36
CA GLU A 41 -0.16 1.04 -6.15
C GLU A 41 0.91 0.07 -5.69
N GLY A 42 0.52 -1.19 -5.51
CA GLY A 42 1.43 -2.23 -5.06
C GLY A 42 1.53 -2.40 -3.55
N LEU A 43 0.95 -1.48 -2.78
CA LEU A 43 1.00 -1.59 -1.32
C LEU A 43 -0.09 -2.53 -0.79
N THR A 44 0.25 -3.28 0.25
CA THR A 44 -0.69 -4.17 0.93
C THR A 44 -1.48 -3.40 1.98
N GLY A 45 -2.49 -4.06 2.57
CA GLY A 45 -3.22 -3.47 3.68
C GLY A 45 -2.31 -3.09 4.83
N ALA A 46 -1.32 -3.93 5.14
CA ALA A 46 -0.36 -3.63 6.21
C ALA A 46 0.49 -2.41 5.86
N ASP A 47 0.93 -2.30 4.60
CA ASP A 47 1.69 -1.14 4.16
C ASP A 47 0.86 0.14 4.27
N LEU A 48 -0.41 0.08 3.89
CA LEU A 48 -1.31 1.22 3.97
C LEU A 48 -1.56 1.66 5.41
N SER A 49 -1.72 0.68 6.30
CA SER A 49 -1.86 0.98 7.73
C SER A 49 -0.60 1.68 8.25
N HIS A 50 0.56 1.21 7.85
CA HIS A 50 1.82 1.82 8.25
C HIS A 50 1.96 3.26 7.73
N VAL A 51 1.52 3.51 6.49
CA VAL A 51 1.52 4.85 5.92
C VAL A 51 0.66 5.78 6.78
N CYS A 52 -0.53 5.34 7.16
CA CYS A 52 -1.42 6.16 7.98
C CYS A 52 -0.83 6.45 9.35
N ASP A 53 -0.22 5.44 9.98
CA ASP A 53 0.43 5.62 11.28
C ASP A 53 1.62 6.58 11.18
N SER A 54 2.42 6.44 10.15
CA SER A 54 3.57 7.31 9.91
C SER A 54 3.16 8.75 9.66
N ALA A 55 2.09 8.95 8.88
CA ALA A 55 1.56 10.29 8.61
C ALA A 55 1.04 10.94 9.90
N ALA A 56 0.34 10.18 10.74
CA ALA A 56 -0.16 10.67 12.01
C ALA A 56 1.00 11.07 12.93
N GLU A 57 2.07 10.29 12.94
CA GLU A 57 3.26 10.59 13.72
C GLU A 57 3.90 11.90 13.28
N LYS A 58 3.96 12.14 11.97
CA LYS A 58 4.50 13.40 11.44
C LYS A 58 3.70 14.61 11.91
N ALA A 59 2.38 14.50 11.90
CA ALA A 59 1.53 15.58 12.39
C ALA A 59 1.72 15.81 13.90
N LEU A 60 1.89 14.72 14.65
CA LEU A 60 2.11 14.80 16.09
C LEU A 60 3.45 15.45 16.40
N ILE A 61 4.51 15.02 15.73
CA ILE A 61 5.85 15.58 15.93
C ILE A 61 5.85 17.08 15.63
N ASP A 62 5.22 17.46 14.53
CA ASP A 62 5.14 18.86 14.15
C ASP A 62 4.35 19.67 15.17
N SER A 63 3.28 19.13 15.70
CA SER A 63 2.47 19.76 16.73
C SER A 63 3.27 20.00 18.00
N VAL A 64 4.09 19.02 18.39
CA VAL A 64 4.95 19.14 19.56
C VAL A 64 6.04 20.18 19.31
N ARG A 65 6.66 20.15 18.14
CA ARG A 65 7.75 21.06 17.79
C ARG A 65 7.28 22.51 17.75
N THR A 66 6.10 22.77 17.20
CA THR A 66 5.59 24.15 17.08
C THR A 66 4.80 24.60 18.28
N GLY A 67 4.40 23.70 19.16
CA GLY A 67 3.51 23.99 20.28
C GLY A 67 2.07 24.23 19.88
N ARG A 68 1.70 23.93 18.63
CA ARG A 68 0.35 24.13 18.12
C ARG A 68 -0.17 22.83 17.51
N PRO A 69 -1.30 22.30 18.02
CA PRO A 69 -1.92 21.13 17.42
C PRO A 69 -2.32 21.44 15.97
N ARG A 70 -2.08 20.50 15.08
CA ARG A 70 -2.55 20.59 13.71
C ARG A 70 -3.12 19.26 13.24
N LEU A 71 -4.02 19.31 12.29
CA LEU A 71 -4.60 18.13 11.72
C LEU A 71 -3.63 17.50 10.71
N MET A 72 -3.71 16.18 10.58
CA MET A 72 -2.96 15.46 9.56
C MET A 72 -3.50 15.85 8.19
N ASN A 73 -2.62 16.09 7.23
CA ASN A 73 -3.02 16.54 5.90
C ASN A 73 -2.33 15.74 4.80
N MET A 74 -2.56 16.11 3.55
CA MET A 74 -1.99 15.40 2.41
C MET A 74 -0.46 15.43 2.39
N GLN A 75 0.17 16.48 2.91
CA GLN A 75 1.62 16.54 2.94
C GLN A 75 2.19 15.45 3.84
N ASP A 76 1.53 15.19 4.96
CA ASP A 76 1.94 14.10 5.85
C ASP A 76 1.81 12.76 5.14
N MET A 77 0.72 12.57 4.39
CA MET A 77 0.50 11.33 3.64
C MET A 77 1.55 11.17 2.54
N TYR A 78 1.85 12.21 1.80
CA TYR A 78 2.88 12.15 0.74
C TYR A 78 4.24 11.77 1.33
N ALA A 79 4.62 12.39 2.43
CA ALA A 79 5.90 12.09 3.07
C ALA A 79 5.96 10.64 3.56
N ALA A 80 4.85 10.18 4.15
CA ALA A 80 4.78 8.79 4.63
C ALA A 80 4.87 7.79 3.48
N ILE A 81 4.20 8.07 2.35
CA ILE A 81 4.25 7.20 1.18
C ILE A 81 5.68 7.12 0.63
N GLN A 82 6.40 8.24 0.61
CA GLN A 82 7.77 8.26 0.12
C GLN A 82 8.71 7.41 0.99
N GLU A 83 8.39 7.24 2.25
CA GLU A 83 9.22 6.49 3.18
C GLU A 83 8.90 5.00 3.23
N VAL A 84 7.71 4.60 2.79
CA VAL A 84 7.31 3.21 2.90
C VAL A 84 8.03 2.36 1.86
N ARG A 85 8.39 1.13 2.26
CA ARG A 85 8.95 0.15 1.34
C ARG A 85 7.92 -0.94 1.18
N PRO A 86 7.41 -1.16 -0.05
CA PRO A 86 6.37 -2.17 -0.26
C PRO A 86 6.81 -3.54 0.22
N SER A 87 5.98 -4.16 1.04
CA SER A 87 6.25 -5.50 1.55
C SER A 87 6.11 -6.57 0.48
N THR A 88 5.52 -6.21 -0.67
CA THR A 88 5.29 -7.14 -1.77
C THR A 88 6.51 -7.35 -2.66
N GLY A 89 7.54 -6.50 -2.57
CA GLY A 89 8.71 -6.59 -3.44
C GLY A 89 9.38 -7.96 -3.42
N PRO A 90 9.84 -8.44 -2.24
CA PRO A 90 10.48 -9.75 -2.17
C PRO A 90 9.53 -10.89 -2.55
N TRP A 91 8.25 -10.75 -2.20
CA TRP A 91 7.26 -11.76 -2.56
C TRP A 91 7.13 -11.90 -4.08
N PHE A 92 7.12 -10.78 -4.81
CA PHE A 92 7.01 -10.81 -6.26
C PHE A 92 8.26 -11.37 -6.92
N GLU A 93 9.43 -11.17 -6.36
CA GLU A 93 10.64 -11.79 -6.89
C GLU A 93 10.55 -13.31 -6.79
N THR A 94 10.12 -13.82 -5.66
CA THR A 94 9.91 -15.25 -5.46
C THR A 94 8.84 -15.79 -6.42
N ALA A 95 7.73 -15.07 -6.53
CA ALA A 95 6.64 -15.47 -7.40
C ALA A 95 7.07 -15.48 -8.86
N ARG A 96 7.88 -14.52 -9.27
CA ARG A 96 8.41 -14.49 -10.64
C ARG A 96 9.21 -15.75 -10.94
N THR A 97 10.08 -16.16 -10.02
CA THR A 97 10.87 -17.36 -10.18
C THR A 97 9.98 -18.59 -10.31
N VAL A 98 8.97 -18.71 -9.46
CA VAL A 98 8.04 -19.82 -9.53
C VAL A 98 7.31 -19.85 -10.88
N ILE A 99 6.86 -18.72 -11.37
CA ILE A 99 6.17 -18.62 -12.64
C ILE A 99 7.06 -19.04 -13.79
N GLU A 100 8.32 -18.62 -13.79
CA GLU A 100 9.26 -18.95 -14.86
C GLU A 100 9.55 -20.44 -14.94
N TYR A 101 9.53 -21.13 -13.80
CA TYR A 101 9.86 -22.55 -13.78
C TYR A 101 8.67 -23.49 -13.71
N ALA A 102 7.50 -23.02 -13.35
CA ALA A 102 6.33 -23.86 -13.14
C ALA A 102 5.10 -23.45 -13.96
N ASP A 103 5.31 -22.63 -14.97
CA ASP A 103 4.21 -22.01 -15.70
C ASP A 103 3.43 -22.98 -16.61
N SER A 104 3.91 -24.16 -16.81
CA SER A 104 3.26 -25.12 -17.70
C SER A 104 1.85 -25.51 -17.25
N SER A 105 1.55 -25.34 -15.97
CA SER A 105 0.24 -25.73 -15.43
C SER A 105 -0.84 -24.67 -15.63
N GLY A 106 -0.47 -23.43 -15.89
CA GLY A 106 -1.40 -22.32 -15.96
C GLY A 106 -1.94 -21.88 -14.60
N GLU A 107 -1.47 -22.49 -13.53
CA GLU A 107 -1.95 -22.23 -12.18
C GLU A 107 -1.73 -20.80 -11.73
N TYR A 108 -0.74 -20.13 -12.28
CA TYR A 108 -0.38 -18.77 -11.88
C TYR A 108 -0.71 -17.74 -12.97
N ALA A 109 -1.63 -18.06 -13.87
CA ALA A 109 -1.94 -17.19 -15.00
C ALA A 109 -2.38 -15.78 -14.55
N ASP A 110 -3.25 -15.70 -13.54
CA ASP A 110 -3.74 -14.41 -13.05
C ASP A 110 -2.61 -13.58 -12.46
N LEU A 111 -1.73 -14.19 -11.70
CA LEU A 111 -0.61 -13.50 -11.11
C LEU A 111 0.35 -13.01 -12.19
N ARG A 112 0.63 -13.85 -13.17
CA ARG A 112 1.51 -13.48 -14.27
C ARG A 112 0.96 -12.28 -15.03
N GLU A 113 -0.33 -12.28 -15.31
CA GLU A 113 -0.95 -11.18 -16.03
C GLU A 113 -0.88 -9.88 -15.21
N TRP A 114 -1.14 -9.98 -13.91
CA TRP A 114 -1.03 -8.83 -13.02
C TRP A 114 0.38 -8.27 -13.02
N MET A 115 1.38 -9.14 -12.92
CA MET A 115 2.79 -8.72 -12.89
C MET A 115 3.22 -8.09 -14.22
N LYS A 116 2.74 -8.61 -15.34
CA LYS A 116 3.02 -8.02 -16.65
C LYS A 116 2.44 -6.62 -16.75
N ARG A 117 1.20 -6.44 -16.27
CA ARG A 117 0.55 -5.13 -16.28
C ARG A 117 1.33 -4.11 -15.48
N HIS A 118 2.03 -4.55 -14.44
CA HIS A 118 2.80 -3.68 -13.56
C HIS A 118 4.29 -3.72 -13.85
N ARG A 119 4.66 -4.28 -15.00
CA ARG A 119 6.04 -4.34 -15.48
C ARG A 119 7.00 -5.04 -14.52
N MET A 120 6.53 -6.10 -13.89
CA MET A 120 7.34 -6.91 -12.98
C MET A 120 7.89 -8.17 -13.63
N LEU A 121 7.48 -8.46 -14.86
CA LEU A 121 7.99 -9.59 -15.64
C LEU A 121 8.59 -9.09 -16.94
#